data_529de6aa9e91d62a59c6a5e50d1e7b73
#
_entry.id   529de6aa9e91d62a59c6a5e50d1e7b73
#
_cell.length_a   1.000
_cell.length_b   1.000
_cell.length_c   1.000
_cell.angle_alpha   90.00
_cell.angle_beta   90.00
_cell.angle_gamma   90.00
#
_symmetry.space_group_name_H-M   'P 1'
#
loop_
_entity.id
_entity.type
_entity.pdbx_description
1 polymer ?
#
loop_
_entity_poly.entity_id
_entity_poly.type
_entity_poly.pdbx_seq_one_letter_code
_entity_poly.pdbx_strand_id
1 'polypeptide(L)'
;KLWNEAKKIIPGGNMIFSKRSEMFLPNYWPAYFSKSKNCYVWDNSGNKFIDMLFAVGTNVLGYNNINVNKGVVKAVQKGNMTSLNSYEEVILSKKLLKINKWAHMIRYSRSGGEANAIAIRIARAYQKKSNIAVCGYHGWHDWYLSMNIKSKNNLNYHLNKGVKIEGVPKELKDTCFAFRYGDLNRLEFLLKNKKIGIIKMEVERNYHPSNKKFLQDVKKLSKKYKTLLIFDECTSGFRQSMGGLHLEYKVFPDMVIYGKALGNGYAINAIIGKKKIMQKAQQSFISSTFWSERIGFVAAIKTIDEMKRKKSWIYIKKTGERIKTKWMEISKKYNVPIVIGGISAIPSFQFKTNHQIKKTYFTQEMLKKGFLASNIIYVSLAHKNKILEKYFHELEKVFFNISKIKNLKKELLGKISHSTFQRLN
;
A
#
# COMPACT_ATOMS: atom_id res chain seq x y z
N LYS A 1 -15.44 -21.77 10.71
CA LYS A 1 -15.38 -23.04 9.95
C LYS A 1 -14.60 -22.85 8.65
N LEU A 2 -15.06 -22.02 7.72
CA LEU A 2 -14.44 -21.80 6.40
C LEU A 2 -12.96 -21.37 6.44
N TRP A 3 -12.53 -20.51 7.39
CA TRP A 3 -11.13 -20.12 7.56
C TRP A 3 -10.23 -21.31 7.95
N ASN A 4 -10.73 -22.23 8.76
CA ASN A 4 -9.99 -23.43 9.12
C ASN A 4 -9.90 -24.42 7.95
N GLU A 5 -10.91 -24.51 7.11
CA GLU A 5 -10.87 -25.27 5.86
C GLU A 5 -9.85 -24.66 4.88
N ALA A 6 -9.91 -23.33 4.68
CA ALA A 6 -8.97 -22.64 3.82
C ALA A 6 -7.51 -22.86 4.22
N LYS A 7 -7.18 -22.86 5.52
CA LYS A 7 -5.82 -23.16 5.98
C LYS A 7 -5.32 -24.56 5.62
N LYS A 8 -6.23 -25.51 5.38
CA LYS A 8 -5.86 -26.89 4.98
C LYS A 8 -5.56 -27.00 3.48
N ILE A 9 -6.24 -26.22 2.64
CA ILE A 9 -6.18 -26.33 1.17
C ILE A 9 -5.46 -25.18 0.48
N ILE A 10 -5.28 -24.04 1.18
CA ILE A 10 -4.58 -22.86 0.68
C ILE A 10 -3.40 -22.57 1.62
N PRO A 11 -2.14 -22.66 1.16
CA PRO A 11 -0.99 -22.35 1.99
C PRO A 11 -1.11 -20.96 2.63
N GLY A 12 -1.16 -20.91 3.98
CA GLY A 12 -1.40 -19.69 4.73
C GLY A 12 -2.84 -19.16 4.71
N GLY A 13 -3.81 -19.96 4.23
CA GLY A 13 -5.26 -19.70 4.29
C GLY A 13 -5.79 -18.67 3.28
N ASN A 14 -4.96 -17.83 2.73
CA ASN A 14 -5.33 -16.81 1.72
C ASN A 14 -4.11 -16.33 0.92
N MET A 15 -4.37 -15.51 -0.12
CA MET A 15 -3.33 -15.02 -1.03
C MET A 15 -2.57 -13.79 -0.51
N ILE A 16 -3.01 -13.12 0.56
CA ILE A 16 -2.38 -11.90 1.05
C ILE A 16 -2.21 -11.88 2.56
N PHE A 17 -0.97 -11.79 3.01
CA PHE A 17 -0.60 -11.80 4.43
C PHE A 17 -1.36 -10.77 5.27
N SER A 18 -1.52 -9.55 4.78
CA SER A 18 -2.19 -8.46 5.50
C SER A 18 -3.70 -8.61 5.68
N LYS A 19 -4.33 -9.66 5.14
CA LYS A 19 -5.75 -9.99 5.36
C LYS A 19 -5.95 -11.24 6.23
N ARG A 20 -4.89 -11.85 6.74
CA ARG A 20 -5.02 -12.99 7.66
C ARG A 20 -5.70 -12.56 8.95
N SER A 21 -6.64 -13.36 9.44
CA SER A 21 -7.33 -13.11 10.71
C SER A 21 -6.36 -12.95 11.88
N GLU A 22 -5.25 -13.68 11.85
CA GLU A 22 -4.19 -13.65 12.85
C GLU A 22 -3.46 -12.29 12.96
N MET A 23 -3.52 -11.47 11.93
CA MET A 23 -2.95 -10.11 11.94
C MET A 23 -3.81 -9.10 12.73
N PHE A 24 -5.07 -9.47 12.99
CA PHE A 24 -6.07 -8.61 13.64
C PHE A 24 -6.55 -9.19 14.95
N LEU A 25 -7.37 -10.23 14.91
CA LEU A 25 -7.92 -10.92 16.07
C LEU A 25 -8.01 -12.44 15.74
N PRO A 26 -7.00 -13.23 16.13
CA PRO A 26 -6.96 -14.67 15.82
C PRO A 26 -8.26 -15.38 16.24
N ASN A 27 -8.82 -16.17 15.34
CA ASN A 27 -10.07 -16.94 15.46
C ASN A 27 -11.37 -16.13 15.50
N TYR A 28 -11.34 -14.82 15.74
CA TYR A 28 -12.53 -13.99 15.89
C TYR A 28 -12.71 -12.95 14.78
N TRP A 29 -11.64 -12.62 14.05
CA TRP A 29 -11.74 -11.69 12.92
C TRP A 29 -12.49 -12.33 11.76
N PRO A 30 -13.55 -11.67 11.18
CA PRO A 30 -14.25 -12.18 10.02
C PRO A 30 -13.33 -12.30 8.82
N ALA A 31 -13.15 -13.52 8.30
CA ALA A 31 -12.17 -13.79 7.25
C ALA A 31 -12.71 -13.56 5.83
N TYR A 32 -14.02 -13.68 5.64
CA TYR A 32 -14.66 -13.65 4.33
C TYR A 32 -15.84 -12.68 4.31
N PHE A 33 -16.07 -12.07 3.15
CA PHE A 33 -17.20 -11.19 2.92
C PHE A 33 -18.13 -11.76 1.86
N SER A 34 -19.44 -11.44 1.98
CA SER A 34 -20.45 -11.76 0.98
C SER A 34 -20.75 -10.57 0.07
N LYS A 35 -20.78 -9.34 0.62
CA LYS A 35 -21.01 -8.11 -0.14
C LYS A 35 -20.35 -6.91 0.51
N SER A 36 -20.17 -5.84 -0.27
CA SER A 36 -19.68 -4.55 0.23
C SER A 36 -20.35 -3.39 -0.49
N LYS A 37 -20.55 -2.25 0.22
CA LYS A 37 -21.11 -1.02 -0.36
C LYS A 37 -20.68 0.19 0.47
N ASN A 38 -20.23 1.25 -0.19
CA ASN A 38 -19.70 2.46 0.45
C ASN A 38 -18.54 2.14 1.43
N CYS A 39 -18.75 2.25 2.75
CA CYS A 39 -17.79 1.83 3.79
C CYS A 39 -18.25 0.56 4.54
N TYR A 40 -19.29 -0.10 4.09
CA TYR A 40 -19.84 -1.27 4.75
C TYR A 40 -19.38 -2.56 4.07
N VAL A 41 -19.12 -3.56 4.90
CA VAL A 41 -18.83 -4.94 4.49
C VAL A 41 -19.74 -5.87 5.28
N TRP A 42 -20.26 -6.89 4.63
CA TRP A 42 -21.02 -7.96 5.27
C TRP A 42 -20.23 -9.26 5.19
N ASP A 43 -20.08 -9.94 6.31
CA ASP A 43 -19.47 -11.27 6.32
C ASP A 43 -20.42 -12.35 5.76
N ASN A 44 -19.95 -13.59 5.70
CA ASN A 44 -20.76 -14.71 5.20
C ASN A 44 -21.92 -15.11 6.12
N SER A 45 -21.93 -14.60 7.35
CA SER A 45 -23.03 -14.82 8.30
C SER A 45 -24.04 -13.66 8.28
N GLY A 46 -23.86 -12.67 7.41
CA GLY A 46 -24.74 -11.51 7.28
C GLY A 46 -24.42 -10.36 8.25
N ASN A 47 -23.43 -10.48 9.12
CA ASN A 47 -23.04 -9.40 10.03
C ASN A 47 -22.47 -8.22 9.24
N LYS A 48 -22.93 -7.01 9.58
CA LYS A 48 -22.56 -5.77 8.91
C LYS A 48 -21.50 -5.01 9.70
N PHE A 49 -20.40 -4.65 9.04
CA PHE A 49 -19.30 -3.89 9.63
C PHE A 49 -19.04 -2.59 8.86
N ILE A 50 -18.54 -1.57 9.56
CA ILE A 50 -17.91 -0.39 8.97
C ILE A 50 -16.42 -0.70 8.80
N ASP A 51 -15.94 -0.67 7.57
CA ASP A 51 -14.55 -0.99 7.25
C ASP A 51 -13.68 0.28 7.23
N MET A 52 -12.70 0.34 8.15
CA MET A 52 -11.69 1.41 8.21
C MET A 52 -10.41 1.05 7.46
N LEU A 53 -10.27 -0.20 6.97
CA LEU A 53 -9.06 -0.72 6.32
C LEU A 53 -9.15 -0.71 4.78
N PHE A 54 -10.35 -0.72 4.23
CA PHE A 54 -10.63 -0.59 2.79
C PHE A 54 -9.77 -1.48 1.88
N ALA A 55 -9.71 -2.79 2.20
CA ALA A 55 -8.93 -3.77 1.44
C ALA A 55 -7.49 -3.30 1.18
N VAL A 56 -6.78 -2.92 2.26
CA VAL A 56 -5.42 -2.35 2.21
C VAL A 56 -5.39 -1.06 1.36
N GLY A 57 -6.49 -0.31 1.39
CA GLY A 57 -6.62 0.99 0.74
C GLY A 57 -6.86 0.94 -0.77
N THR A 58 -7.36 -0.14 -1.34
CA THR A 58 -7.65 -0.17 -2.78
C THR A 58 -8.87 0.67 -3.18
N ASN A 59 -9.86 0.84 -2.29
CA ASN A 59 -11.16 1.45 -2.62
C ASN A 59 -11.30 2.89 -2.11
N VAL A 60 -10.52 3.80 -2.66
CA VAL A 60 -10.47 5.21 -2.25
C VAL A 60 -11.79 5.96 -2.40
N LEU A 61 -12.62 5.58 -3.39
CA LEU A 61 -13.94 6.17 -3.65
C LEU A 61 -15.08 5.48 -2.86
N GLY A 62 -14.77 4.45 -2.10
CA GLY A 62 -15.72 3.55 -1.46
C GLY A 62 -15.95 2.27 -2.26
N TYR A 63 -16.48 1.26 -1.56
CA TYR A 63 -16.85 -0.02 -2.14
C TYR A 63 -18.01 0.13 -3.10
N ASN A 64 -17.99 -0.69 -4.15
CA ASN A 64 -19.08 -0.77 -5.14
C ASN A 64 -19.47 0.62 -5.68
N ASN A 65 -18.44 1.43 -6.07
CA ASN A 65 -18.69 2.75 -6.64
C ASN A 65 -19.46 2.64 -7.96
N ILE A 66 -20.65 3.24 -7.99
CA ILE A 66 -21.61 3.06 -9.08
C ILE A 66 -21.05 3.45 -10.46
N ASN A 67 -20.27 4.54 -10.55
CA ASN A 67 -19.76 5.05 -11.83
C ASN A 67 -18.59 4.21 -12.34
N VAL A 68 -17.74 3.72 -11.44
CA VAL A 68 -16.66 2.79 -11.78
C VAL A 68 -17.26 1.47 -12.26
N ASN A 69 -18.20 0.92 -11.50
CA ASN A 69 -18.82 -0.38 -11.83
C ASN A 69 -19.67 -0.32 -13.11
N LYS A 70 -20.47 0.74 -13.32
CA LYS A 70 -21.18 0.92 -14.61
C LYS A 70 -20.24 0.90 -15.80
N GLY A 71 -19.07 1.53 -15.68
CA GLY A 71 -18.06 1.50 -16.74
C GLY A 71 -17.52 0.10 -16.99
N VAL A 72 -17.19 -0.62 -15.91
CA VAL A 72 -16.66 -1.98 -15.99
C VAL A 72 -17.71 -2.96 -16.55
N VAL A 73 -18.95 -2.91 -16.08
CA VAL A 73 -20.05 -3.76 -16.62
C VAL A 73 -20.20 -3.57 -18.13
N LYS A 74 -20.24 -2.32 -18.61
CA LYS A 74 -20.28 -2.04 -20.05
C LYS A 74 -19.06 -2.59 -20.80
N ALA A 75 -17.88 -2.58 -20.20
CA ALA A 75 -16.68 -3.14 -20.81
C ALA A 75 -16.75 -4.66 -20.90
N VAL A 76 -17.21 -5.33 -19.86
CA VAL A 76 -17.43 -6.79 -19.84
C VAL A 76 -18.44 -7.21 -20.90
N GLN A 77 -19.58 -6.52 -21.01
CA GLN A 77 -20.61 -6.78 -22.02
C GLN A 77 -20.09 -6.64 -23.46
N LYS A 78 -19.09 -5.78 -23.70
CA LYS A 78 -18.45 -5.59 -25.01
C LYS A 78 -17.25 -6.50 -25.27
N GLY A 79 -16.90 -7.35 -24.33
CA GLY A 79 -15.74 -8.22 -24.37
C GLY A 79 -14.55 -7.65 -23.59
N ASN A 80 -14.04 -8.47 -22.68
CA ASN A 80 -12.94 -8.08 -21.77
C ASN A 80 -11.54 -8.32 -22.37
N MET A 81 -11.40 -9.40 -23.15
CA MET A 81 -10.16 -9.77 -23.84
C MET A 81 -10.46 -10.30 -25.23
N THR A 82 -9.65 -9.88 -26.21
CA THR A 82 -9.71 -10.36 -27.60
C THR A 82 -8.29 -10.43 -28.17
N SER A 83 -8.16 -10.85 -29.43
CA SER A 83 -6.89 -10.78 -30.15
C SER A 83 -6.45 -9.34 -30.47
N LEU A 84 -7.35 -8.36 -30.35
CA LEU A 84 -7.07 -6.94 -30.51
C LEU A 84 -6.90 -6.27 -29.16
N ASN A 85 -6.11 -5.20 -29.11
CA ASN A 85 -5.90 -4.41 -27.91
C ASN A 85 -7.11 -3.52 -27.60
N SER A 86 -7.32 -3.25 -26.32
CA SER A 86 -8.34 -2.31 -25.85
C SER A 86 -7.87 -0.86 -26.07
N TYR A 87 -8.67 -0.02 -26.73
CA TYR A 87 -8.33 1.40 -26.94
C TYR A 87 -8.30 2.20 -25.64
N GLU A 88 -8.92 1.71 -24.58
CA GLU A 88 -8.89 2.33 -23.24
C GLU A 88 -7.47 2.35 -22.66
N GLU A 89 -6.59 1.46 -23.08
CA GLU A 89 -5.16 1.50 -22.75
C GLU A 89 -4.54 2.84 -23.17
N VAL A 90 -4.83 3.31 -24.37
CA VAL A 90 -4.33 4.59 -24.89
C VAL A 90 -4.99 5.78 -24.17
N ILE A 91 -6.30 5.70 -23.90
CA ILE A 91 -7.04 6.75 -23.18
C ILE A 91 -6.47 6.91 -21.77
N LEU A 92 -6.26 5.82 -21.04
CA LEU A 92 -5.67 5.85 -19.70
C LEU A 92 -4.26 6.44 -19.75
N SER A 93 -3.44 6.04 -20.74
CA SER A 93 -2.08 6.54 -20.90
C SER A 93 -2.06 8.06 -21.08
N LYS A 94 -2.90 8.59 -21.97
CA LYS A 94 -3.03 10.05 -22.14
C LYS A 94 -3.44 10.76 -20.84
N LYS A 95 -4.40 10.20 -20.07
CA LYS A 95 -4.83 10.77 -18.78
C LYS A 95 -3.72 10.78 -17.75
N LEU A 96 -2.96 9.69 -17.61
CA LEU A 96 -1.88 9.57 -16.64
C LEU A 96 -0.67 10.45 -17.00
N LEU A 97 -0.32 10.57 -18.28
CA LEU A 97 0.73 11.47 -18.75
C LEU A 97 0.33 12.95 -18.57
N LYS A 98 -0.94 13.30 -18.77
CA LYS A 98 -1.44 14.65 -18.47
C LYS A 98 -1.29 15.04 -16.99
N ILE A 99 -1.38 14.05 -16.07
CA ILE A 99 -1.14 14.23 -14.64
C ILE A 99 0.37 14.31 -14.35
N ASN A 100 1.17 13.48 -15.00
CA ASN A 100 2.62 13.34 -14.79
C ASN A 100 3.39 14.00 -15.96
N LYS A 101 3.29 15.32 -16.12
CA LYS A 101 3.88 16.06 -17.24
C LYS A 101 5.41 15.91 -17.43
N TRP A 102 6.11 15.42 -16.39
CA TRP A 102 7.54 15.16 -16.43
C TRP A 102 7.91 13.82 -17.12
N ALA A 103 6.92 12.96 -17.35
CA ALA A 103 7.07 11.62 -17.91
C ALA A 103 6.46 11.53 -19.32
N HIS A 104 6.83 10.49 -20.09
CA HIS A 104 6.52 10.42 -21.51
C HIS A 104 5.95 9.06 -21.95
N MET A 105 6.20 7.97 -21.20
CA MET A 105 5.78 6.62 -21.59
C MET A 105 5.29 5.83 -20.37
N ILE A 106 4.43 4.85 -20.65
CA ILE A 106 3.78 4.02 -19.63
C ILE A 106 3.84 2.55 -20.03
N ARG A 107 3.93 1.68 -19.02
CA ARG A 107 3.58 0.27 -19.11
C ARG A 107 2.61 -0.09 -17.98
N TYR A 108 1.86 -1.16 -18.19
CA TYR A 108 0.86 -1.63 -17.24
C TYR A 108 1.16 -3.03 -16.74
N SER A 109 0.64 -3.36 -15.56
CA SER A 109 0.60 -4.70 -14.98
C SER A 109 -0.65 -4.84 -14.09
N ARG A 110 -0.86 -6.00 -13.49
CA ARG A 110 -2.04 -6.23 -12.63
C ARG A 110 -1.71 -6.23 -11.14
N SER A 111 -0.45 -6.43 -10.78
CA SER A 111 -0.03 -6.40 -9.37
C SER A 111 1.14 -5.46 -9.12
N GLY A 112 1.27 -4.97 -7.88
CA GLY A 112 2.36 -4.09 -7.49
C GLY A 112 3.74 -4.77 -7.55
N GLY A 113 3.80 -6.08 -7.26
CA GLY A 113 5.02 -6.86 -7.37
C GLY A 113 5.53 -6.93 -8.81
N GLU A 114 4.63 -7.24 -9.77
CA GLU A 114 4.95 -7.20 -11.21
C GLU A 114 5.44 -5.82 -11.64
N ALA A 115 4.68 -4.75 -11.27
CA ALA A 115 5.05 -3.38 -11.62
C ALA A 115 6.46 -3.03 -11.14
N ASN A 116 6.82 -3.44 -9.93
CA ASN A 116 8.13 -3.24 -9.36
C ASN A 116 9.21 -4.04 -10.11
N ALA A 117 8.97 -5.30 -10.44
CA ALA A 117 9.90 -6.14 -11.22
C ALA A 117 10.11 -5.59 -12.63
N ILE A 118 9.05 -5.14 -13.31
CA ILE A 118 9.12 -4.47 -14.62
C ILE A 118 10.01 -3.22 -14.53
N ALA A 119 9.75 -2.35 -13.57
CA ALA A 119 10.50 -1.09 -13.41
C ALA A 119 12.00 -1.35 -13.17
N ILE A 120 12.33 -2.35 -12.34
CA ILE A 120 13.72 -2.74 -12.07
C ILE A 120 14.38 -3.32 -13.31
N ARG A 121 13.70 -4.18 -14.08
CA ARG A 121 14.26 -4.74 -15.31
C ARG A 121 14.55 -3.66 -16.35
N ILE A 122 13.62 -2.73 -16.57
CA ILE A 122 13.83 -1.57 -17.47
C ILE A 122 15.00 -0.73 -16.99
N ALA A 123 15.09 -0.44 -15.70
CA ALA A 123 16.14 0.38 -15.13
C ALA A 123 17.51 -0.27 -15.20
N ARG A 124 17.63 -1.58 -14.97
CA ARG A 124 18.85 -2.35 -15.16
C ARG A 124 19.33 -2.34 -16.61
N ALA A 125 18.40 -2.54 -17.55
CA ALA A 125 18.69 -2.50 -18.99
C ALA A 125 19.21 -1.12 -19.44
N TYR A 126 18.65 -0.05 -18.87
CA TYR A 126 19.12 1.32 -19.16
C TYR A 126 20.47 1.61 -18.53
N GLN A 127 20.65 1.30 -17.25
CA GLN A 127 21.84 1.63 -16.46
C GLN A 127 23.03 0.70 -16.74
N LYS A 128 22.78 -0.48 -17.29
CA LYS A 128 23.78 -1.57 -17.41
C LYS A 128 24.47 -1.88 -16.08
N LYS A 129 23.74 -1.70 -14.97
CA LYS A 129 24.17 -1.97 -13.59
C LYS A 129 23.09 -2.78 -12.88
N SER A 130 23.50 -3.83 -12.16
CA SER A 130 22.58 -4.76 -11.48
C SER A 130 22.13 -4.30 -10.09
N ASN A 131 22.98 -3.48 -9.41
CA ASN A 131 22.80 -3.20 -7.99
C ASN A 131 21.81 -2.08 -7.72
N ILE A 132 21.00 -2.28 -6.67
CA ILE A 132 19.88 -1.43 -6.29
C ILE A 132 20.01 -1.04 -4.82
N ALA A 133 19.86 0.25 -4.49
CA ALA A 133 19.62 0.73 -3.14
C ALA A 133 18.09 0.85 -2.92
N VAL A 134 17.57 0.25 -1.84
CA VAL A 134 16.13 0.11 -1.60
C VAL A 134 15.71 0.69 -0.26
N CYS A 135 14.60 1.45 -0.27
CA CYS A 135 13.92 1.90 0.94
C CYS A 135 12.39 1.70 0.79
N GLY A 136 11.81 0.87 1.63
CA GLY A 136 10.38 0.62 1.64
C GLY A 136 10.00 -0.80 1.22
N TYR A 137 8.68 -1.01 1.09
CA TYR A 137 8.09 -2.28 0.67
C TYR A 137 7.83 -2.29 -0.83
N HIS A 138 8.28 -3.33 -1.53
CA HIS A 138 8.18 -3.39 -3.01
C HIS A 138 7.71 -4.75 -3.55
N GLY A 139 6.97 -5.51 -2.76
CA GLY A 139 6.42 -6.81 -3.19
C GLY A 139 7.21 -8.00 -2.65
N TRP A 140 7.17 -9.12 -3.38
CA TRP A 140 7.67 -10.42 -2.93
C TRP A 140 8.66 -11.07 -3.91
N HIS A 141 8.98 -10.41 -5.02
CA HIS A 141 9.85 -10.95 -6.06
C HIS A 141 11.30 -11.12 -5.58
N ASP A 142 11.99 -12.06 -6.14
CA ASP A 142 13.34 -12.47 -5.77
C ASP A 142 14.34 -11.31 -5.68
N TRP A 143 14.29 -10.38 -6.64
CA TRP A 143 15.16 -9.21 -6.64
C TRP A 143 15.06 -8.38 -5.36
N TYR A 144 13.88 -8.35 -4.73
CA TYR A 144 13.63 -7.59 -3.49
C TYR A 144 13.96 -8.42 -2.25
N LEU A 145 13.52 -9.68 -2.21
CA LEU A 145 13.77 -10.59 -1.08
C LEU A 145 15.25 -10.95 -0.95
N SER A 146 16.03 -10.86 -2.03
CA SER A 146 17.48 -11.11 -2.04
C SER A 146 18.28 -10.26 -1.02
N MET A 147 17.71 -9.15 -0.54
CA MET A 147 18.32 -8.36 0.55
C MET A 147 18.58 -9.18 1.83
N ASN A 148 17.77 -10.21 2.09
CA ASN A 148 17.92 -11.06 3.27
C ASN A 148 18.89 -12.24 3.08
N ILE A 149 19.50 -12.44 1.90
CA ILE A 149 20.46 -13.51 1.67
C ILE A 149 21.72 -13.31 2.55
N LYS A 150 22.23 -12.09 2.63
CA LYS A 150 23.41 -11.75 3.43
C LYS A 150 23.12 -11.62 4.93
N SER A 151 21.94 -11.11 5.27
CA SER A 151 21.49 -10.93 6.65
C SER A 151 19.99 -11.08 6.73
N LYS A 152 19.51 -12.00 7.54
CA LYS A 152 18.08 -12.28 7.77
C LYS A 152 17.26 -11.05 8.24
N ASN A 153 17.92 -9.96 8.59
CA ASN A 153 17.32 -8.78 9.21
C ASN A 153 17.23 -7.54 8.29
N ASN A 154 17.79 -7.56 7.07
CA ASN A 154 17.82 -6.38 6.19
C ASN A 154 16.42 -5.87 5.82
N LEU A 155 15.43 -6.75 5.72
CA LEU A 155 14.05 -6.39 5.44
C LEU A 155 13.22 -5.99 6.67
N ASN A 156 13.73 -6.14 7.89
CA ASN A 156 12.95 -5.91 9.13
C ASN A 156 12.45 -4.46 9.29
N TYR A 157 13.03 -3.48 8.58
CA TYR A 157 12.59 -2.08 8.57
C TYR A 157 11.65 -1.74 7.40
N HIS A 158 11.47 -2.67 6.47
CA HIS A 158 10.73 -2.46 5.23
C HIS A 158 9.52 -3.40 5.12
N LEU A 159 9.61 -4.55 5.75
CA LEU A 159 8.62 -5.62 5.71
C LEU A 159 8.44 -6.19 7.12
N ASN A 160 7.40 -6.99 7.33
CA ASN A 160 7.19 -7.68 8.60
C ASN A 160 8.41 -8.55 8.96
N LYS A 161 8.81 -8.50 10.22
CA LYS A 161 9.90 -9.34 10.74
C LYS A 161 9.60 -10.83 10.53
N GLY A 162 10.65 -11.62 10.37
CA GLY A 162 10.54 -13.09 10.24
C GLY A 162 10.20 -13.59 8.85
N VAL A 163 10.23 -12.72 7.81
CA VAL A 163 10.07 -13.15 6.41
C VAL A 163 11.23 -14.05 6.02
N LYS A 164 10.90 -15.28 5.64
CA LYS A 164 11.84 -16.24 5.08
C LYS A 164 11.99 -16.01 3.58
N ILE A 165 13.16 -16.41 3.06
CA ILE A 165 13.53 -16.23 1.65
C ILE A 165 13.83 -17.57 0.97
N GLU A 166 13.27 -18.66 1.48
CA GLU A 166 13.43 -19.98 0.90
C GLU A 166 12.99 -19.96 -0.58
N GLY A 167 13.82 -20.50 -1.46
CA GLY A 167 13.60 -20.47 -2.92
C GLY A 167 14.16 -19.25 -3.66
N VAL A 168 14.63 -18.22 -2.96
CA VAL A 168 15.31 -17.08 -3.62
C VAL A 168 16.72 -17.49 -4.05
N PRO A 169 17.10 -17.34 -5.34
CA PRO A 169 18.43 -17.72 -5.84
C PRO A 169 19.58 -17.04 -5.08
N LYS A 170 20.57 -17.82 -4.65
CA LYS A 170 21.71 -17.32 -3.87
C LYS A 170 22.60 -16.36 -4.70
N GLU A 171 22.59 -16.49 -6.01
CA GLU A 171 23.33 -15.69 -6.99
C GLU A 171 22.87 -14.22 -7.00
N LEU A 172 21.67 -13.94 -6.47
CA LEU A 172 21.18 -12.57 -6.27
C LEU A 172 21.78 -11.87 -5.04
N LYS A 173 22.65 -12.57 -4.29
CA LYS A 173 23.39 -11.95 -3.18
C LYS A 173 24.13 -10.71 -3.66
N ASP A 174 24.13 -9.66 -2.81
CA ASP A 174 24.82 -8.40 -3.06
C ASP A 174 24.35 -7.65 -4.34
N THR A 175 23.10 -7.90 -4.80
CA THR A 175 22.47 -7.13 -5.88
C THR A 175 21.45 -6.10 -5.37
N CYS A 176 20.99 -6.24 -4.12
CA CYS A 176 19.99 -5.37 -3.50
C CYS A 176 20.40 -4.99 -2.07
N PHE A 177 20.41 -3.69 -1.77
CA PHE A 177 20.93 -3.14 -0.52
C PHE A 177 19.90 -2.24 0.15
N ALA A 178 19.59 -2.50 1.42
CA ALA A 178 18.66 -1.71 2.19
C ALA A 178 19.29 -0.43 2.75
N PHE A 179 18.52 0.66 2.72
CA PHE A 179 18.74 1.85 3.55
C PHE A 179 17.42 2.28 4.20
N ARG A 180 17.50 2.95 5.35
CA ARG A 180 16.30 3.41 6.06
C ARG A 180 15.83 4.75 5.52
N TYR A 181 14.53 5.01 5.63
CA TYR A 181 13.98 6.33 5.34
C TYR A 181 14.61 7.36 6.29
N GLY A 182 15.10 8.47 5.74
CA GLY A 182 15.85 9.50 6.48
C GLY A 182 17.36 9.29 6.54
N ASP A 183 17.90 8.11 6.22
CA ASP A 183 19.30 7.77 6.33
C ASP A 183 20.08 8.08 5.04
N LEU A 184 20.41 9.35 4.83
CA LEU A 184 21.20 9.82 3.68
C LEU A 184 22.64 9.32 3.74
N ASN A 185 23.22 9.19 4.93
CA ASN A 185 24.60 8.72 5.11
C ASN A 185 24.76 7.28 4.60
N ARG A 186 23.82 6.41 4.98
CA ARG A 186 23.79 5.03 4.47
C ARG A 186 23.59 4.98 2.97
N LEU A 187 22.68 5.80 2.44
CA LEU A 187 22.46 5.86 0.99
C LEU A 187 23.74 6.30 0.27
N GLU A 188 24.39 7.38 0.69
CA GLU A 188 25.63 7.85 0.04
C GLU A 188 26.76 6.84 0.15
N PHE A 189 26.92 6.17 1.30
CA PHE A 189 27.86 5.07 1.45
C PHE A 189 27.63 3.96 0.40
N LEU A 190 26.37 3.55 0.19
CA LEU A 190 26.03 2.54 -0.81
C LEU A 190 26.37 3.02 -2.23
N LEU A 191 26.05 4.26 -2.56
CA LEU A 191 26.31 4.86 -3.87
C LEU A 191 27.83 4.92 -4.18
N LYS A 192 28.66 5.22 -3.16
CA LYS A 192 30.12 5.24 -3.29
C LYS A 192 30.72 3.84 -3.47
N ASN A 193 30.25 2.85 -2.70
CA ASN A 193 30.98 1.59 -2.48
C ASN A 193 30.35 0.36 -3.16
N LYS A 194 29.10 0.44 -3.70
CA LYS A 194 28.37 -0.74 -4.17
C LYS A 194 27.94 -0.69 -5.64
N LYS A 195 28.55 0.17 -6.46
CA LYS A 195 28.23 0.31 -7.89
C LYS A 195 26.72 0.41 -8.16
N ILE A 196 25.97 1.12 -7.28
CA ILE A 196 24.51 1.25 -7.38
C ILE A 196 24.15 1.93 -8.71
N GLY A 197 23.19 1.33 -9.43
CA GLY A 197 22.60 1.91 -10.65
C GLY A 197 21.23 2.52 -10.42
N ILE A 198 20.53 2.06 -9.37
CA ILE A 198 19.11 2.37 -9.13
C ILE A 198 18.89 2.66 -7.66
N ILE A 199 18.21 3.76 -7.37
CA ILE A 199 17.61 4.04 -6.06
C ILE A 199 16.11 3.77 -6.21
N LYS A 200 15.57 2.84 -5.43
CA LYS A 200 14.16 2.45 -5.42
C LYS A 200 13.57 2.71 -4.05
N MET A 201 12.51 3.54 -3.94
CA MET A 201 11.95 3.84 -2.64
C MET A 201 10.47 4.21 -2.68
N GLU A 202 9.78 4.01 -1.57
CA GLU A 202 8.48 4.65 -1.32
C GLU A 202 8.72 6.15 -1.04
N VAL A 203 7.81 7.01 -1.50
CA VAL A 203 7.90 8.46 -1.27
C VAL A 203 7.73 8.79 0.21
N GLU A 204 6.94 7.99 0.91
CA GLU A 204 6.72 8.12 2.34
C GLU A 204 6.57 6.76 3.02
N ARG A 205 7.06 6.66 4.25
CA ARG A 205 6.98 5.46 5.09
C ARG A 205 6.18 5.73 6.35
N ASN A 206 5.42 4.73 6.80
CA ASN A 206 4.73 4.77 8.09
C ASN A 206 5.70 5.11 9.24
N TYR A 207 5.24 5.93 10.17
CA TYR A 207 5.96 6.37 11.37
C TYR A 207 7.18 7.30 11.13
N HIS A 208 7.48 7.63 9.88
CA HIS A 208 8.40 8.72 9.56
C HIS A 208 7.60 9.92 9.06
N PRO A 209 7.84 11.12 9.56
CA PRO A 209 7.19 12.30 9.05
C PRO A 209 7.59 12.51 7.59
N SER A 210 6.62 12.96 6.80
CA SER A 210 6.86 13.38 5.43
C SER A 210 7.99 14.40 5.38
N ASN A 211 9.02 14.10 4.60
CA ASN A 211 10.19 14.98 4.53
C ASN A 211 10.58 15.27 3.09
N LYS A 212 10.00 16.37 2.56
CA LYS A 212 10.32 16.90 1.23
C LYS A 212 11.83 17.12 1.06
N LYS A 213 12.52 17.63 2.11
CA LYS A 213 13.95 17.87 2.10
C LYS A 213 14.76 16.59 1.88
N PHE A 214 14.39 15.50 2.60
CA PHE A 214 14.99 14.19 2.41
C PHE A 214 14.88 13.70 0.96
N LEU A 215 13.69 13.80 0.36
CA LEU A 215 13.47 13.40 -1.04
C LEU A 215 14.27 14.26 -2.02
N GLN A 216 14.39 15.57 -1.76
CA GLN A 216 15.23 16.46 -2.55
C GLN A 216 16.71 16.06 -2.47
N ASP A 217 17.19 15.72 -1.28
CA ASP A 217 18.58 15.30 -1.08
C ASP A 217 18.85 13.92 -1.71
N VAL A 218 17.91 12.97 -1.61
CA VAL A 218 17.97 11.71 -2.39
C VAL A 218 18.07 11.99 -3.89
N LYS A 219 17.27 12.94 -4.40
CA LYS A 219 17.35 13.33 -5.84
C LYS A 219 18.70 13.98 -6.20
N LYS A 220 19.29 14.79 -5.32
CA LYS A 220 20.63 15.34 -5.51
C LYS A 220 21.69 14.23 -5.56
N LEU A 221 21.64 13.28 -4.62
CA LEU A 221 22.54 12.12 -4.61
C LEU A 221 22.37 11.27 -5.88
N SER A 222 21.12 11.02 -6.30
CA SER A 222 20.84 10.31 -7.56
C SER A 222 21.51 10.97 -8.76
N LYS A 223 21.46 12.30 -8.86
CA LYS A 223 22.15 13.06 -9.93
C LYS A 223 23.68 12.97 -9.80
N LYS A 224 24.22 13.21 -8.59
CA LYS A 224 25.66 13.18 -8.29
C LYS A 224 26.30 11.85 -8.71
N TYR A 225 25.65 10.73 -8.40
CA TYR A 225 26.15 9.38 -8.68
C TYR A 225 25.62 8.77 -9.98
N LYS A 226 24.93 9.55 -10.81
CA LYS A 226 24.37 9.13 -12.12
C LYS A 226 23.52 7.85 -12.00
N THR A 227 22.71 7.74 -10.94
CA THR A 227 21.77 6.63 -10.71
C THR A 227 20.36 7.01 -11.10
N LEU A 228 19.53 6.03 -11.47
CA LEU A 228 18.08 6.24 -11.66
C LEU A 228 17.37 6.30 -10.31
N LEU A 229 16.42 7.23 -10.18
CA LEU A 229 15.51 7.32 -9.04
C LEU A 229 14.13 6.82 -9.44
N ILE A 230 13.63 5.78 -8.75
CA ILE A 230 12.31 5.20 -8.95
C ILE A 230 11.50 5.37 -7.66
N PHE A 231 10.35 6.03 -7.75
CA PHE A 231 9.41 6.11 -6.66
C PHE A 231 8.32 5.05 -6.77
N ASP A 232 8.07 4.36 -5.67
CA ASP A 232 6.93 3.47 -5.53
C ASP A 232 5.78 4.21 -4.82
N GLU A 233 4.77 4.52 -5.56
CA GLU A 233 3.54 5.14 -5.06
C GLU A 233 2.32 4.23 -5.23
N CYS A 234 2.53 2.92 -5.24
CA CYS A 234 1.43 1.95 -5.18
C CYS A 234 0.52 2.18 -3.96
N THR A 235 1.10 2.61 -2.84
CA THR A 235 0.36 2.85 -1.60
C THR A 235 -0.08 4.30 -1.45
N SER A 236 0.77 5.26 -1.78
CA SER A 236 0.52 6.70 -1.57
C SER A 236 -0.21 7.38 -2.72
N GLY A 237 -0.08 6.87 -3.95
CA GLY A 237 -0.67 7.49 -5.14
C GLY A 237 -2.20 7.49 -5.16
N PHE A 238 -2.77 8.52 -5.80
CA PHE A 238 -4.20 8.70 -6.00
C PHE A 238 -5.03 8.69 -4.69
N ARG A 239 -4.51 9.36 -3.64
CA ARG A 239 -5.21 9.51 -2.35
C ARG A 239 -5.38 10.96 -1.95
N GLN A 240 -4.38 11.57 -1.30
CA GLN A 240 -4.38 12.97 -0.86
C GLN A 240 -3.82 13.94 -1.89
N SER A 241 -3.49 13.46 -3.07
CA SER A 241 -3.12 14.24 -4.24
C SER A 241 -3.70 13.59 -5.50
N MET A 242 -3.90 14.39 -6.54
CA MET A 242 -4.29 13.87 -7.85
C MET A 242 -3.05 13.38 -8.60
N GLY A 243 -2.73 12.09 -8.43
CA GLY A 243 -1.48 11.46 -8.83
C GLY A 243 -0.65 11.05 -7.62
N GLY A 244 0.65 11.28 -7.65
CA GLY A 244 1.55 10.89 -6.56
C GLY A 244 1.92 12.04 -5.63
N LEU A 245 2.43 11.70 -4.44
CA LEU A 245 2.99 12.66 -3.49
C LEU A 245 4.22 13.38 -4.05
N HIS A 246 5.00 12.73 -4.92
CA HIS A 246 6.14 13.35 -5.59
C HIS A 246 5.75 14.61 -6.38
N LEU A 247 4.51 14.67 -6.89
CA LEU A 247 3.96 15.86 -7.55
C LEU A 247 3.68 16.98 -6.54
N GLU A 248 3.11 16.66 -5.37
CA GLU A 248 2.87 17.60 -4.27
C GLU A 248 4.19 18.19 -3.76
N TYR A 249 5.22 17.34 -3.62
CA TYR A 249 6.55 17.75 -3.16
C TYR A 249 7.43 18.40 -4.24
N LYS A 250 7.00 18.33 -5.51
CA LYS A 250 7.76 18.79 -6.68
C LYS A 250 9.17 18.14 -6.77
N VAL A 251 9.26 16.84 -6.45
CA VAL A 251 10.46 16.03 -6.56
C VAL A 251 10.23 14.93 -7.61
N PHE A 252 10.69 15.17 -8.82
CA PHE A 252 10.39 14.29 -9.96
C PHE A 252 11.42 13.16 -10.07
N PRO A 253 10.98 11.89 -10.04
CA PRO A 253 11.83 10.72 -10.25
C PRO A 253 12.15 10.51 -11.74
N ASP A 254 12.84 9.43 -12.05
CA ASP A 254 13.02 8.97 -13.43
C ASP A 254 11.92 8.00 -13.85
N MET A 255 11.33 7.28 -12.88
CA MET A 255 10.14 6.44 -13.03
C MET A 255 9.30 6.51 -11.76
N VAL A 256 7.98 6.33 -11.90
CA VAL A 256 7.04 6.19 -10.79
C VAL A 256 6.11 5.00 -11.02
N ILE A 257 5.68 4.35 -9.94
CA ILE A 257 4.75 3.22 -10.00
C ILE A 257 3.48 3.61 -9.24
N TYR A 258 2.32 3.39 -9.85
CA TYR A 258 1.00 3.53 -9.24
C TYR A 258 0.24 2.21 -9.21
N GLY A 259 -0.63 2.04 -8.23
CA GLY A 259 -1.49 0.87 -8.10
C GLY A 259 -2.63 1.12 -7.10
N LYS A 260 -3.11 0.07 -6.46
CA LYS A 260 -4.17 0.12 -5.41
C LYS A 260 -5.32 1.08 -5.75
N ALA A 261 -5.28 2.31 -5.22
CA ALA A 261 -6.31 3.33 -5.38
C ALA A 261 -6.62 3.68 -6.85
N LEU A 262 -5.66 3.50 -7.76
CA LEU A 262 -5.82 3.78 -9.18
C LEU A 262 -7.00 3.01 -9.80
N GLY A 263 -7.21 1.75 -9.40
CA GLY A 263 -8.28 0.90 -9.91
C GLY A 263 -9.56 0.88 -9.08
N ASN A 264 -9.58 1.53 -7.90
CA ASN A 264 -10.68 1.48 -6.93
C ASN A 264 -11.23 0.06 -6.69
N GLY A 265 -10.32 -0.91 -6.47
CA GLY A 265 -10.63 -2.31 -6.22
C GLY A 265 -10.43 -3.25 -7.41
N TYR A 266 -10.27 -2.71 -8.61
CA TYR A 266 -9.91 -3.47 -9.81
C TYR A 266 -8.38 -3.53 -10.00
N ALA A 267 -7.89 -4.66 -10.49
CA ALA A 267 -6.45 -4.90 -10.66
C ALA A 267 -5.87 -4.09 -11.82
N ILE A 268 -5.08 -3.06 -11.49
CA ILE A 268 -4.32 -2.27 -12.44
C ILE A 268 -3.14 -1.58 -11.74
N ASN A 269 -1.97 -1.60 -12.37
CA ASN A 269 -0.80 -0.83 -11.98
C ASN A 269 -0.20 -0.17 -13.21
N ALA A 270 0.40 1.00 -13.01
CA ALA A 270 1.05 1.76 -14.07
C ALA A 270 2.50 2.08 -13.68
N ILE A 271 3.42 1.83 -14.59
CA ILE A 271 4.83 2.20 -14.53
C ILE A 271 5.02 3.34 -15.52
N ILE A 272 5.32 4.53 -15.02
CA ILE A 272 5.40 5.77 -15.80
C ILE A 272 6.82 6.29 -15.73
N GLY A 273 7.40 6.75 -16.85
CA GLY A 273 8.78 7.22 -16.83
C GLY A 273 9.19 8.04 -18.04
N LYS A 274 10.46 8.48 -18.01
CA LYS A 274 11.09 9.24 -19.09
C LYS A 274 11.29 8.37 -20.33
N LYS A 275 11.08 8.95 -21.53
CA LYS A 275 11.14 8.25 -22.82
C LYS A 275 12.39 7.37 -22.99
N LYS A 276 13.60 7.94 -22.80
CA LYS A 276 14.87 7.23 -22.96
C LYS A 276 14.97 5.95 -22.10
N ILE A 277 14.40 5.99 -20.89
CA ILE A 277 14.44 4.88 -19.95
C ILE A 277 13.40 3.84 -20.36
N MET A 278 12.15 4.27 -20.55
CA MET A 278 11.02 3.39 -20.83
C MET A 278 11.17 2.62 -22.16
N GLN A 279 11.81 3.21 -23.17
CA GLN A 279 12.11 2.53 -24.43
C GLN A 279 12.96 1.26 -24.28
N LYS A 280 13.73 1.12 -23.18
CA LYS A 280 14.48 -0.09 -22.87
C LYS A 280 13.59 -1.32 -22.62
N ALA A 281 12.31 -1.11 -22.35
CA ALA A 281 11.35 -2.21 -22.30
C ALA A 281 11.25 -3.01 -23.61
N GLN A 282 11.55 -2.39 -24.75
CA GLN A 282 11.54 -3.06 -26.07
C GLN A 282 12.74 -4.00 -26.27
N GLN A 283 13.80 -3.82 -25.49
CA GLN A 283 15.03 -4.64 -25.52
C GLN A 283 15.03 -5.74 -24.46
N SER A 284 13.90 -5.93 -23.78
CA SER A 284 13.75 -6.91 -22.72
C SER A 284 12.37 -7.54 -22.84
N PHE A 285 12.31 -8.87 -22.80
CA PHE A 285 11.03 -9.57 -22.87
C PHE A 285 10.21 -9.29 -21.60
N ILE A 286 9.25 -8.38 -21.70
CA ILE A 286 8.33 -7.97 -20.64
C ILE A 286 6.92 -8.08 -21.20
N SER A 287 6.25 -9.21 -20.96
CA SER A 287 4.93 -9.51 -21.51
C SER A 287 4.14 -10.42 -20.60
N SER A 288 2.82 -10.25 -20.57
CA SER A 288 1.88 -11.16 -19.93
C SER A 288 0.49 -10.99 -20.53
N THR A 289 -0.21 -12.11 -20.74
CA THR A 289 -1.52 -12.16 -21.39
C THR A 289 -2.53 -11.23 -20.74
N PHE A 290 -2.71 -11.32 -19.42
CA PHE A 290 -3.75 -10.56 -18.72
C PHE A 290 -3.41 -9.07 -18.49
N TRP A 291 -2.22 -8.59 -18.86
CA TRP A 291 -1.94 -7.17 -18.80
C TRP A 291 -2.70 -6.35 -19.85
N SER A 292 -3.24 -7.00 -20.88
CA SER A 292 -4.12 -6.40 -21.91
C SER A 292 -5.62 -6.44 -21.54
N GLU A 293 -5.99 -6.98 -20.38
CA GLU A 293 -7.37 -7.03 -19.89
C GLU A 293 -8.00 -5.64 -19.81
N ARG A 294 -9.20 -5.48 -20.41
CA ARG A 294 -9.87 -4.19 -20.60
C ARG A 294 -10.38 -3.56 -19.31
N ILE A 295 -10.93 -4.38 -18.38
CA ILE A 295 -11.63 -3.87 -17.19
C ILE A 295 -10.74 -3.04 -16.28
N GLY A 296 -9.47 -3.39 -16.15
CA GLY A 296 -8.51 -2.61 -15.35
C GLY A 296 -8.31 -1.18 -15.88
N PHE A 297 -8.19 -1.03 -17.19
CA PHE A 297 -8.07 0.28 -17.85
C PHE A 297 -9.33 1.13 -17.66
N VAL A 298 -10.51 0.54 -17.91
CA VAL A 298 -11.80 1.23 -17.73
C VAL A 298 -12.01 1.64 -16.28
N ALA A 299 -11.73 0.75 -15.33
CA ALA A 299 -11.84 1.06 -13.90
C ALA A 299 -10.95 2.24 -13.51
N ALA A 300 -9.69 2.27 -13.95
CA ALA A 300 -8.76 3.37 -13.67
C ALA A 300 -9.22 4.69 -14.31
N ILE A 301 -9.70 4.67 -15.55
CA ILE A 301 -10.26 5.86 -16.22
C ILE A 301 -11.41 6.42 -15.39
N LYS A 302 -12.38 5.59 -15.04
CA LYS A 302 -13.56 6.01 -14.26
C LYS A 302 -13.18 6.46 -12.85
N THR A 303 -12.21 5.81 -12.23
CA THR A 303 -11.69 6.24 -10.91
C THR A 303 -11.08 7.63 -10.98
N ILE A 304 -10.22 7.91 -11.96
CA ILE A 304 -9.61 9.23 -12.17
C ILE A 304 -10.69 10.29 -12.41
N ASP A 305 -11.69 9.98 -13.24
CA ASP A 305 -12.78 10.92 -13.55
C ASP A 305 -13.63 11.24 -12.30
N GLU A 306 -13.98 10.21 -11.51
CA GLU A 306 -14.70 10.40 -10.24
C GLU A 306 -13.88 11.16 -9.20
N MET A 307 -12.59 10.87 -9.08
CA MET A 307 -11.70 11.62 -8.20
C MET A 307 -11.67 13.10 -8.57
N LYS A 308 -11.53 13.43 -9.86
CA LYS A 308 -11.57 14.83 -10.36
C LYS A 308 -12.90 15.49 -10.06
N ARG A 309 -14.01 14.84 -10.43
CA ARG A 309 -15.37 15.35 -10.23
C ARG A 309 -15.65 15.70 -8.78
N LYS A 310 -15.19 14.83 -7.84
CA LYS A 310 -15.45 14.99 -6.40
C LYS A 310 -14.33 15.72 -5.65
N LYS A 311 -13.24 16.08 -6.32
CA LYS A 311 -12.02 16.64 -5.68
C LYS A 311 -11.61 15.79 -4.45
N SER A 312 -11.64 14.46 -4.63
CA SER A 312 -11.57 13.47 -3.53
C SER A 312 -10.33 13.63 -2.65
N TRP A 313 -9.20 14.02 -3.22
CA TRP A 313 -7.93 14.20 -2.50
C TRP A 313 -8.00 15.26 -1.41
N ILE A 314 -8.79 16.36 -1.64
CA ILE A 314 -8.99 17.41 -0.63
C ILE A 314 -9.74 16.85 0.58
N TYR A 315 -10.85 16.16 0.33
CA TYR A 315 -11.64 15.53 1.38
C TYR A 315 -10.83 14.50 2.17
N ILE A 316 -10.11 13.62 1.47
CA ILE A 316 -9.31 12.55 2.08
C ILE A 316 -8.20 13.12 2.96
N LYS A 317 -7.48 14.14 2.48
CA LYS A 317 -6.42 14.82 3.25
C LYS A 317 -6.99 15.42 4.54
N LYS A 318 -8.04 16.25 4.42
CA LYS A 318 -8.71 16.89 5.58
C LYS A 318 -9.26 15.86 6.58
N THR A 319 -9.88 14.80 6.07
CA THR A 319 -10.43 13.72 6.91
C THR A 319 -9.32 13.00 7.68
N GLY A 320 -8.21 12.69 7.04
CA GLY A 320 -7.09 12.02 7.70
C GLY A 320 -6.40 12.89 8.75
N GLU A 321 -6.25 14.18 8.50
CA GLU A 321 -5.74 15.14 9.48
C GLU A 321 -6.66 15.20 10.71
N ARG A 322 -7.97 15.27 10.50
CA ARG A 322 -8.96 15.22 11.58
C ARG A 322 -8.85 13.93 12.41
N ILE A 323 -8.65 12.77 11.77
CA ILE A 323 -8.47 11.49 12.45
C ILE A 323 -7.22 11.54 13.33
N LYS A 324 -6.09 12.03 12.80
CA LYS A 324 -4.83 12.16 13.57
C LYS A 324 -5.00 13.07 14.80
N THR A 325 -5.63 14.23 14.62
CA THR A 325 -5.92 15.18 15.70
C THR A 325 -6.77 14.52 16.79
N LYS A 326 -7.87 13.84 16.38
CA LYS A 326 -8.78 13.20 17.34
C LYS A 326 -8.11 12.06 18.11
N TRP A 327 -7.24 11.27 17.45
CA TRP A 327 -6.44 10.25 18.13
C TRP A 327 -5.51 10.85 19.19
N MET A 328 -4.88 12.00 18.92
CA MET A 328 -4.02 12.67 19.90
C MET A 328 -4.80 13.27 21.08
N GLU A 329 -5.96 13.87 20.81
CA GLU A 329 -6.85 14.40 21.86
C GLU A 329 -7.27 13.28 22.82
N ILE A 330 -7.78 12.17 22.29
CA ILE A 330 -8.24 11.02 23.09
C ILE A 330 -7.07 10.38 23.85
N SER A 331 -5.91 10.23 23.20
CA SER A 331 -4.69 9.72 23.83
C SER A 331 -4.28 10.56 25.04
N LYS A 332 -4.30 11.88 24.91
CA LYS A 332 -4.00 12.81 26.01
C LYS A 332 -5.07 12.74 27.11
N LYS A 333 -6.35 12.79 26.76
CA LYS A 333 -7.48 12.77 27.69
C LYS A 333 -7.44 11.57 28.64
N TYR A 334 -7.07 10.39 28.14
CA TYR A 334 -7.06 9.15 28.94
C TYR A 334 -5.64 8.70 29.37
N ASN A 335 -4.62 9.51 29.12
CA ASN A 335 -3.23 9.17 29.40
C ASN A 335 -2.79 7.81 28.85
N VAL A 336 -3.19 7.53 27.58
CA VAL A 336 -2.79 6.34 26.83
C VAL A 336 -1.85 6.78 25.70
N PRO A 337 -0.54 6.85 25.93
CA PRO A 337 0.40 7.50 25.01
C PRO A 337 0.57 6.71 23.72
N ILE A 338 0.43 7.42 22.60
CA ILE A 338 0.62 6.91 21.24
C ILE A 338 1.64 7.75 20.45
N VAL A 339 2.15 7.17 19.38
CA VAL A 339 2.93 7.86 18.33
C VAL A 339 2.11 7.82 17.05
N ILE A 340 1.83 8.98 16.48
CA ILE A 340 1.12 9.12 15.20
C ILE A 340 2.12 9.01 14.04
N GLY A 341 1.71 8.31 12.98
CA GLY A 341 2.47 8.17 11.75
C GLY A 341 1.60 8.14 10.50
N GLY A 342 2.23 7.89 9.37
CA GLY A 342 1.59 7.79 8.06
C GLY A 342 1.22 9.14 7.45
N ILE A 343 0.88 9.14 6.17
CA ILE A 343 0.32 10.30 5.47
C ILE A 343 -1.11 10.57 5.94
N SER A 344 -1.65 11.76 5.67
CA SER A 344 -3.02 12.09 6.06
C SER A 344 -4.04 11.12 5.47
N ALA A 345 -3.84 10.67 4.24
CA ALA A 345 -4.71 9.66 3.62
C ALA A 345 -4.61 8.25 4.22
N ILE A 346 -3.54 7.96 4.96
CA ILE A 346 -3.29 6.66 5.60
C ILE A 346 -2.72 6.93 7.01
N PRO A 347 -3.52 7.53 7.91
CA PRO A 347 -3.09 7.76 9.27
C PRO A 347 -2.89 6.43 10.00
N SER A 348 -1.88 6.38 10.86
CA SER A 348 -1.59 5.23 11.73
C SER A 348 -1.10 5.68 13.08
N PHE A 349 -1.20 4.81 14.08
CA PHE A 349 -0.64 5.07 15.39
C PHE A 349 -0.01 3.82 16.00
N GLN A 350 0.89 4.02 16.95
CA GLN A 350 1.45 2.97 17.80
C GLN A 350 1.30 3.35 19.27
N PHE A 351 0.86 2.40 20.09
CA PHE A 351 0.93 2.57 21.55
C PHE A 351 2.40 2.57 21.98
N LYS A 352 2.83 3.49 22.82
CA LYS A 352 4.22 3.57 23.30
C LYS A 352 4.61 2.38 24.19
N THR A 353 3.63 1.78 24.89
CA THR A 353 3.85 0.62 25.78
C THR A 353 2.91 -0.52 25.42
N ASN A 354 3.39 -1.75 25.52
CA ASN A 354 2.58 -2.98 25.28
C ASN A 354 1.78 -2.94 23.96
N HIS A 355 2.42 -2.42 22.91
CA HIS A 355 1.74 -2.10 21.65
C HIS A 355 0.88 -3.26 21.13
N GLN A 356 1.42 -4.48 21.06
CA GLN A 356 0.72 -5.60 20.45
C GLN A 356 -0.51 -6.05 21.25
N ILE A 357 -0.43 -6.04 22.57
CA ILE A 357 -1.57 -6.37 23.46
C ILE A 357 -2.65 -5.29 23.31
N LYS A 358 -2.28 -4.00 23.43
CA LYS A 358 -3.22 -2.89 23.31
C LYS A 358 -3.84 -2.81 21.92
N LYS A 359 -3.08 -3.08 20.84
CA LYS A 359 -3.58 -3.15 19.48
C LYS A 359 -4.60 -4.28 19.33
N THR A 360 -4.32 -5.46 19.88
CA THR A 360 -5.25 -6.61 19.82
C THR A 360 -6.54 -6.30 20.56
N TYR A 361 -6.45 -5.76 21.77
CA TYR A 361 -7.60 -5.32 22.56
C TYR A 361 -8.41 -4.25 21.83
N PHE A 362 -7.75 -3.23 21.30
CA PHE A 362 -8.38 -2.19 20.49
C PHE A 362 -9.17 -2.78 19.32
N THR A 363 -8.53 -3.68 18.56
CA THR A 363 -9.16 -4.35 17.41
C THR A 363 -10.37 -5.17 17.83
N GLN A 364 -10.27 -5.89 18.96
CA GLN A 364 -11.36 -6.68 19.55
C GLN A 364 -12.57 -5.81 19.92
N GLU A 365 -12.34 -4.74 20.68
CA GLU A 365 -13.43 -3.89 21.14
C GLU A 365 -14.09 -3.12 19.99
N MET A 366 -13.31 -2.64 19.03
CA MET A 366 -13.87 -2.01 17.83
C MET A 366 -14.68 -3.01 16.98
N LEU A 367 -14.24 -4.27 16.88
CA LEU A 367 -14.99 -5.33 16.19
C LEU A 367 -16.34 -5.59 16.85
N LYS A 368 -16.40 -5.67 18.19
CA LYS A 368 -17.66 -5.79 18.96
C LYS A 368 -18.64 -4.65 18.69
N LYS A 369 -18.13 -3.46 18.31
CA LYS A 369 -18.93 -2.28 17.94
C LYS A 369 -19.24 -2.18 16.44
N GLY A 370 -18.93 -3.25 15.70
CA GLY A 370 -19.23 -3.34 14.27
C GLY A 370 -18.23 -2.60 13.37
N PHE A 371 -16.96 -2.43 13.80
CA PHE A 371 -15.90 -1.84 13.00
C PHE A 371 -14.82 -2.86 12.64
N LEU A 372 -14.47 -2.96 11.37
CA LEU A 372 -13.22 -3.56 10.93
C LEU A 372 -12.14 -2.48 11.05
N ALA A 373 -11.55 -2.36 12.24
CA ALA A 373 -10.58 -1.32 12.57
C ALA A 373 -9.36 -1.88 13.28
N SER A 374 -8.22 -1.24 13.06
CA SER A 374 -6.96 -1.48 13.74
C SER A 374 -6.22 -0.14 13.89
N ASN A 375 -4.94 -0.17 14.17
CA ASN A 375 -4.10 1.02 14.38
C ASN A 375 -3.70 1.76 13.08
N ILE A 376 -4.37 1.48 11.97
CA ILE A 376 -4.21 2.14 10.67
C ILE A 376 -5.58 2.33 10.02
N ILE A 377 -5.78 3.46 9.36
CA ILE A 377 -6.98 3.73 8.57
C ILE A 377 -6.57 4.07 7.15
N TYR A 378 -7.23 3.47 6.17
CA TYR A 378 -7.15 3.92 4.79
C TYR A 378 -8.35 4.81 4.49
N VAL A 379 -8.14 6.11 4.48
CA VAL A 379 -9.23 7.08 4.33
C VAL A 379 -9.87 6.96 2.95
N SER A 380 -11.19 6.90 2.94
CA SER A 380 -12.02 6.81 1.73
C SER A 380 -13.05 7.93 1.71
N LEU A 381 -13.54 8.30 0.52
CA LEU A 381 -14.69 9.20 0.37
C LEU A 381 -15.97 8.69 1.06
N ALA A 382 -16.03 7.39 1.35
CA ALA A 382 -17.16 6.78 2.05
C ALA A 382 -17.14 6.99 3.57
N HIS A 383 -16.01 7.42 4.16
CA HIS A 383 -15.91 7.81 5.57
C HIS A 383 -16.53 9.20 5.80
N LYS A 384 -17.88 9.29 5.72
CA LYS A 384 -18.64 10.52 5.94
C LYS A 384 -18.63 10.92 7.43
N ASN A 385 -18.95 12.18 7.72
CA ASN A 385 -18.93 12.71 9.10
C ASN A 385 -19.68 11.81 10.08
N LYS A 386 -20.91 11.36 9.77
CA LYS A 386 -21.70 10.45 10.62
C LYS A 386 -20.95 9.16 10.97
N ILE A 387 -20.18 8.62 10.03
CA ILE A 387 -19.34 7.42 10.25
C ILE A 387 -18.16 7.72 11.15
N LEU A 388 -17.51 8.86 10.94
CA LEU A 388 -16.37 9.30 11.75
C LEU A 388 -16.76 9.62 13.18
N GLU A 389 -17.92 10.30 13.42
CA GLU A 389 -18.42 10.55 14.76
C GLU A 389 -18.70 9.25 15.50
N LYS A 390 -19.37 8.29 14.85
CA LYS A 390 -19.59 6.95 15.42
C LYS A 390 -18.25 6.28 15.76
N TYR A 391 -17.26 6.35 14.86
CA TYR A 391 -15.93 5.79 15.11
C TYR A 391 -15.25 6.46 16.29
N PHE A 392 -15.27 7.79 16.38
CA PHE A 392 -14.62 8.53 17.46
C PHE A 392 -15.29 8.28 18.82
N HIS A 393 -16.62 8.16 18.85
CA HIS A 393 -17.36 7.82 20.06
C HIS A 393 -16.94 6.45 20.62
N GLU A 394 -16.88 5.42 19.77
CA GLU A 394 -16.47 4.08 20.22
C GLU A 394 -14.96 4.02 20.52
N LEU A 395 -14.13 4.72 19.75
CA LEU A 395 -12.70 4.87 20.01
C LEU A 395 -12.43 5.43 21.42
N GLU A 396 -13.17 6.45 21.82
CA GLU A 396 -13.01 7.10 23.13
C GLU A 396 -13.29 6.11 24.26
N LYS A 397 -14.35 5.31 24.17
CA LYS A 397 -14.66 4.23 25.14
C LYS A 397 -13.53 3.20 25.24
N VAL A 398 -12.95 2.81 24.08
CA VAL A 398 -11.86 1.84 24.07
C VAL A 398 -10.61 2.41 24.75
N PHE A 399 -10.26 3.68 24.51
CA PHE A 399 -9.13 4.31 25.18
C PHE A 399 -9.36 4.49 26.68
N PHE A 400 -10.58 4.85 27.09
CA PHE A 400 -10.96 4.87 28.50
C PHE A 400 -10.73 3.50 29.15
N ASN A 401 -11.23 2.42 28.54
CA ASN A 401 -11.04 1.05 29.05
C ASN A 401 -9.55 0.68 29.13
N ILE A 402 -8.76 0.99 28.10
CA ILE A 402 -7.30 0.76 28.10
C ILE A 402 -6.61 1.48 29.27
N SER A 403 -7.10 2.66 29.68
CA SER A 403 -6.54 3.43 30.81
C SER A 403 -6.88 2.82 32.18
N LYS A 404 -7.99 2.10 32.29
CA LYS A 404 -8.50 1.58 33.57
C LYS A 404 -8.12 0.11 33.85
N ILE A 405 -7.98 -0.69 32.80
CA ILE A 405 -7.76 -2.12 32.93
C ILE A 405 -6.27 -2.41 33.24
N LYS A 406 -5.99 -2.98 34.42
CA LYS A 406 -4.61 -3.31 34.84
C LYS A 406 -3.99 -4.42 33.97
N ASN A 407 -4.75 -5.43 33.54
CA ASN A 407 -4.26 -6.57 32.77
C ASN A 407 -5.08 -6.81 31.52
N LEU A 408 -4.82 -6.01 30.47
CA LEU A 408 -5.50 -6.13 29.17
C LEU A 408 -5.35 -7.50 28.51
N LYS A 409 -4.28 -8.26 28.84
CA LYS A 409 -4.07 -9.59 28.25
C LYS A 409 -5.15 -10.59 28.71
N LYS A 410 -5.66 -10.45 29.94
CA LYS A 410 -6.76 -11.30 30.46
C LYS A 410 -8.11 -10.99 29.80
N GLU A 411 -8.28 -9.78 29.27
CA GLU A 411 -9.51 -9.33 28.60
C GLU A 411 -9.58 -9.75 27.12
N LEU A 412 -8.53 -10.37 26.61
CA LEU A 412 -8.53 -10.81 25.22
C LEU A 412 -9.36 -12.11 25.06
N LEU A 413 -10.26 -12.15 24.09
CA LEU A 413 -11.03 -13.34 23.71
C LEU A 413 -10.17 -14.48 23.18
N GLY A 414 -8.96 -14.18 22.71
CA GLY A 414 -8.08 -15.17 22.11
C GLY A 414 -6.62 -14.77 22.18
N LYS A 415 -5.81 -15.32 21.30
CA LYS A 415 -4.37 -15.04 21.21
C LYS A 415 -4.12 -13.60 20.76
N ILE A 416 -2.97 -13.05 21.21
CA ILE A 416 -2.47 -11.77 20.73
C ILE A 416 -2.25 -11.85 19.22
N SER A 417 -2.65 -10.81 18.48
CA SER A 417 -2.45 -10.72 17.03
C SER A 417 -0.98 -10.79 16.64
N HIS A 418 -0.71 -11.35 15.46
CA HIS A 418 0.66 -11.48 14.98
C HIS A 418 1.30 -10.12 14.67
N SER A 419 2.55 -9.96 15.07
CA SER A 419 3.39 -8.80 14.72
C SER A 419 4.47 -9.14 13.69
N THR A 420 4.66 -10.43 13.44
CA THR A 420 5.69 -10.97 12.55
C THR A 420 5.09 -11.92 11.53
N PHE A 421 5.85 -12.23 10.48
CA PHE A 421 5.48 -13.30 9.57
C PHE A 421 5.58 -14.64 10.31
N GLN A 422 4.47 -15.40 10.35
CA GLN A 422 4.41 -16.72 10.98
C GLN A 422 3.72 -17.70 10.04
N ARG A 423 4.18 -18.96 10.07
CA ARG A 423 3.51 -20.06 9.39
C ARG A 423 2.18 -20.34 10.10
N LEU A 424 1.14 -20.65 9.36
CA LEU A 424 -0.20 -20.95 9.91
C LEU A 424 -0.55 -22.43 9.84
N ASN A 425 0.11 -23.18 8.98
CA ASN A 425 -0.08 -24.62 8.74
C ASN A 425 1.23 -25.26 8.30
#